data_c8193fedc55f82112f6c4cd95b37466d
#
_entry.id   c8193fedc55f82112f6c4cd95b37466d
#
_cell.length_a   1.000
_cell.length_b   1.000
_cell.length_c   1.000
_cell.angle_alpha   90.00
_cell.angle_beta   90.00
_cell.angle_gamma   90.00
#
_symmetry.space_group_name_H-M   'P 1'
#
loop_
_entity.id
_entity.type
_entity.pdbx_description
1 polymer ?
#
loop_
_entity_poly.entity_id
_entity_poly.type
_entity_poly.pdbx_seq_one_letter_code
_entity_poly.pdbx_strand_id
1 'polypeptide(L)'
;MTQIRTRFAPSPTGFLHIGGARTALFNWALTRRLGGEFILRIEDTDPERSTRESEEAVIDGLHWLGIEWDGEPRRQSERADRHTEVVESLLDRGAAYRCVCTKDELEGRREADIAAGGKGIYDGCCRDRRLGPDCGPHAVRLRIDRSGRLRWDDRVFGPSGQDASEIGDGILSRSDGTPVYHLAVVVDDLDMGITHVVRGADHHSNTPFQLAITRALGAEAPIYAHLPLIVAKSGRKLSKRKDSVSIQQFKADGYLPEAMQNWLARLGWSHGDQEIFSAEQIVAHFDLSHVGRSGAQADIAKLDWLNQHYLKERSADALFAAASPFLDAVAGRPVTRDGKLDKLLDLLRERSAQLVEMAEKARFGLVDEIEIDPGAAKKHLRPVALAPFEALIEALEGLDGWTTASLETAFVQTCKAQGDLKLGKLAQPVRVAVTGTAASPGIYETLEVAGRERTLARLRHGAELIRARARED
;
A
#
# COMPACT_ATOMS: atom_id res chain seq x y z
N MET A 1 21.06 -23.86 -16.48
CA MET A 1 20.16 -22.69 -16.60
C MET A 1 20.65 -21.66 -15.58
N THR A 2 20.84 -20.41 -15.99
CA THR A 2 21.20 -19.33 -15.06
C THR A 2 20.08 -19.16 -14.04
N GLN A 3 20.41 -19.14 -12.76
CA GLN A 3 19.44 -18.92 -11.68
C GLN A 3 18.75 -17.57 -11.91
N ILE A 4 17.43 -17.52 -11.80
CA ILE A 4 16.69 -16.26 -11.93
C ILE A 4 17.08 -15.32 -10.79
N ARG A 5 17.29 -14.05 -11.13
CA ARG A 5 17.55 -13.00 -10.17
C ARG A 5 16.77 -11.75 -10.56
N THR A 6 15.95 -11.29 -9.65
CA THR A 6 15.17 -10.04 -9.79
C THR A 6 15.55 -9.04 -8.71
N ARG A 7 15.05 -7.83 -8.85
CA ARG A 7 15.27 -6.78 -7.84
C ARG A 7 14.05 -5.88 -7.70
N PHE A 8 13.81 -5.41 -6.49
CA PHE A 8 13.06 -4.20 -6.23
C PHE A 8 14.05 -3.07 -5.96
N ALA A 9 13.90 -1.96 -6.66
CA ALA A 9 14.89 -0.87 -6.66
C ALA A 9 14.20 0.48 -6.40
N PRO A 10 13.72 0.71 -5.14
CA PRO A 10 13.06 1.96 -4.78
C PRO A 10 14.06 3.09 -4.56
N SER A 11 13.69 4.32 -4.98
CA SER A 11 14.31 5.54 -4.50
C SER A 11 13.64 5.93 -3.17
N PRO A 12 14.41 6.13 -2.06
CA PRO A 12 13.87 6.38 -0.73
C PRO A 12 13.45 7.85 -0.57
N THR A 13 12.39 8.26 -1.28
CA THR A 13 11.87 9.64 -1.31
C THR A 13 10.55 9.80 -0.56
N GLY A 14 10.28 8.94 0.41
CA GLY A 14 9.08 8.90 1.24
C GLY A 14 8.55 7.47 1.44
N PHE A 15 7.30 7.37 1.85
CA PHE A 15 6.64 6.09 2.14
C PHE A 15 6.52 5.18 0.91
N LEU A 16 6.48 3.86 1.18
CA LEU A 16 6.25 2.86 0.14
C LEU A 16 4.84 3.03 -0.46
N HIS A 17 4.83 3.38 -1.75
CA HIS A 17 3.59 3.57 -2.51
C HIS A 17 3.06 2.22 -3.03
N ILE A 18 1.72 2.08 -3.19
CA ILE A 18 1.12 0.84 -3.71
C ILE A 18 1.71 0.38 -5.04
N GLY A 19 2.15 1.30 -5.91
CA GLY A 19 2.83 0.96 -7.16
C GLY A 19 4.18 0.28 -6.94
N GLY A 20 4.97 0.80 -5.98
CA GLY A 20 6.22 0.18 -5.54
C GLY A 20 5.97 -1.17 -4.86
N ALA A 21 5.02 -1.23 -3.93
CA ALA A 21 4.65 -2.44 -3.22
C ALA A 21 4.20 -3.56 -4.18
N ARG A 22 3.37 -3.25 -5.19
CA ARG A 22 2.99 -4.20 -6.24
C ARG A 22 4.20 -4.68 -7.05
N THR A 23 5.09 -3.75 -7.40
CA THR A 23 6.30 -4.10 -8.14
C THR A 23 7.21 -5.03 -7.32
N ALA A 24 7.37 -4.77 -6.03
CA ALA A 24 8.10 -5.65 -5.12
C ALA A 24 7.44 -7.03 -5.02
N LEU A 25 6.11 -7.09 -4.81
CA LEU A 25 5.34 -8.32 -4.74
C LEU A 25 5.50 -9.18 -6.00
N PHE A 26 5.45 -8.57 -7.20
CA PHE A 26 5.56 -9.31 -8.47
C PHE A 26 6.98 -9.83 -8.70
N ASN A 27 8.01 -9.06 -8.36
CA ASN A 27 9.40 -9.53 -8.39
C ASN A 27 9.60 -10.69 -7.41
N TRP A 28 9.14 -10.54 -6.17
CA TRP A 28 9.21 -11.55 -5.12
C TRP A 28 8.48 -12.84 -5.53
N ALA A 29 7.23 -12.73 -5.98
CA ALA A 29 6.44 -13.90 -6.38
C ALA A 29 7.06 -14.66 -7.55
N LEU A 30 7.52 -13.93 -8.59
CA LEU A 30 8.21 -14.53 -9.73
C LEU A 30 9.48 -15.29 -9.29
N THR A 31 10.26 -14.65 -8.44
CA THR A 31 11.53 -15.21 -7.97
C THR A 31 11.31 -16.43 -7.09
N ARG A 32 10.39 -16.36 -6.13
CA ARG A 32 10.06 -17.49 -5.25
C ARG A 32 9.50 -18.67 -6.03
N ARG A 33 8.64 -18.43 -7.02
CA ARG A 33 8.11 -19.49 -7.90
C ARG A 33 9.21 -20.20 -8.67
N LEU A 34 10.20 -19.48 -9.15
CA LEU A 34 11.25 -20.03 -10.02
C LEU A 34 12.52 -20.46 -9.26
N GLY A 35 12.49 -20.40 -7.91
CA GLY A 35 13.63 -20.81 -7.07
C GLY A 35 14.87 -19.93 -7.24
N GLY A 36 14.66 -18.62 -7.46
CA GLY A 36 15.69 -17.64 -7.71
C GLY A 36 16.06 -16.80 -6.48
N GLU A 37 16.67 -15.63 -6.72
CA GLU A 37 17.13 -14.68 -5.73
C GLU A 37 16.46 -13.31 -5.97
N PHE A 38 15.83 -12.76 -4.94
CA PHE A 38 15.16 -11.46 -4.96
C PHE A 38 15.97 -10.42 -4.16
N ILE A 39 16.50 -9.41 -4.82
CA ILE A 39 17.39 -8.39 -4.23
C ILE A 39 16.61 -7.12 -3.93
N LEU A 40 16.87 -6.50 -2.77
CA LEU A 40 16.49 -5.12 -2.47
C LEU A 40 17.68 -4.20 -2.78
N ARG A 41 17.49 -3.23 -3.69
CA ARG A 41 18.46 -2.18 -3.98
C ARG A 41 17.86 -0.80 -3.73
N ILE A 42 18.46 -0.05 -2.82
CA ILE A 42 18.07 1.32 -2.51
C ILE A 42 18.75 2.26 -3.49
N GLU A 43 17.97 3.01 -4.28
CA GLU A 43 18.48 3.97 -5.26
C GLU A 43 18.54 5.38 -4.63
N ASP A 44 19.58 5.60 -3.81
CA ASP A 44 19.83 6.75 -2.97
C ASP A 44 20.88 7.72 -3.54
N THR A 45 21.02 7.77 -4.85
CA THR A 45 21.99 8.63 -5.55
C THR A 45 21.68 10.13 -5.49
N ASP A 46 20.53 10.53 -4.97
CA ASP A 46 20.13 11.92 -4.75
C ASP A 46 20.02 12.17 -3.22
N PRO A 47 21.09 12.70 -2.58
CA PRO A 47 21.14 12.86 -1.14
C PRO A 47 20.16 13.93 -0.60
N GLU A 48 19.70 14.87 -1.43
CA GLU A 48 18.72 15.88 -1.01
C GLU A 48 17.31 15.28 -0.85
N ARG A 49 17.02 14.22 -1.59
CA ARG A 49 15.71 13.57 -1.60
C ARG A 49 15.66 12.22 -0.91
N SER A 50 16.82 11.63 -0.65
CA SER A 50 16.96 10.32 -0.01
C SER A 50 17.26 10.49 1.47
N THR A 51 16.33 10.09 2.33
CA THR A 51 16.52 10.15 3.77
C THR A 51 16.49 8.76 4.39
N ARG A 52 17.17 8.60 5.52
CA ARG A 52 17.20 7.33 6.26
C ARG A 52 15.80 6.91 6.71
N GLU A 53 15.00 7.86 7.16
CA GLU A 53 13.61 7.61 7.57
C GLU A 53 12.75 7.10 6.41
N SER A 54 13.00 7.59 5.20
CA SER A 54 12.31 7.10 3.99
C SER A 54 12.76 5.69 3.60
N GLU A 55 14.04 5.35 3.78
CA GLU A 55 14.55 3.99 3.58
C GLU A 55 13.93 3.03 4.59
N GLU A 56 13.98 3.37 5.88
CA GLU A 56 13.37 2.59 6.97
C GLU A 56 11.87 2.37 6.71
N ALA A 57 11.16 3.41 6.28
CA ALA A 57 9.73 3.30 5.94
C ALA A 57 9.47 2.33 4.76
N VAL A 58 10.32 2.29 3.75
CA VAL A 58 10.21 1.32 2.65
C VAL A 58 10.43 -0.10 3.18
N ILE A 59 11.48 -0.31 3.97
CA ILE A 59 11.82 -1.60 4.59
C ILE A 59 10.67 -2.09 5.48
N ASP A 60 10.17 -1.25 6.38
CA ASP A 60 9.04 -1.58 7.25
C ASP A 60 7.78 -1.95 6.46
N GLY A 61 7.52 -1.23 5.37
CA GLY A 61 6.39 -1.52 4.49
C GLY A 61 6.50 -2.89 3.80
N LEU A 62 7.70 -3.28 3.35
CA LEU A 62 7.97 -4.59 2.76
C LEU A 62 7.84 -5.71 3.80
N HIS A 63 8.43 -5.55 4.98
CA HIS A 63 8.31 -6.52 6.08
C HIS A 63 6.86 -6.70 6.51
N TRP A 64 6.11 -5.60 6.66
CA TRP A 64 4.69 -5.68 7.00
C TRP A 64 3.89 -6.44 5.94
N LEU A 65 4.24 -6.30 4.65
CA LEU A 65 3.64 -7.07 3.56
C LEU A 65 4.18 -8.51 3.48
N GLY A 66 5.11 -8.95 4.34
CA GLY A 66 5.73 -10.27 4.24
C GLY A 66 6.56 -10.48 2.97
N ILE A 67 7.07 -9.40 2.38
CA ILE A 67 7.92 -9.44 1.18
C ILE A 67 9.37 -9.42 1.63
N GLU A 68 9.96 -10.61 1.76
CA GLU A 68 11.34 -10.82 2.20
C GLU A 68 12.28 -10.91 0.98
N TRP A 69 13.41 -10.22 1.06
CA TRP A 69 14.49 -10.28 0.06
C TRP A 69 15.67 -11.12 0.54
N ASP A 70 16.56 -11.45 -0.38
CA ASP A 70 17.72 -12.29 -0.10
C ASP A 70 18.96 -11.42 0.14
N GLY A 71 19.66 -11.68 1.23
CA GLY A 71 20.86 -10.95 1.65
C GLY A 71 20.59 -9.56 2.19
N GLU A 72 21.65 -8.74 2.27
CA GLU A 72 21.56 -7.37 2.76
C GLU A 72 21.08 -6.40 1.67
N PRO A 73 20.33 -5.35 2.01
CA PRO A 73 19.98 -4.29 1.07
C PRO A 73 21.23 -3.66 0.46
N ARG A 74 21.24 -3.48 -0.87
CA ARG A 74 22.35 -2.84 -1.60
C ARG A 74 22.02 -1.36 -1.79
N ARG A 75 22.97 -0.45 -1.49
CA ARG A 75 22.81 1.00 -1.71
C ARG A 75 23.60 1.46 -2.90
N GLN A 76 23.00 2.26 -3.76
CA GLN A 76 23.70 2.81 -4.94
C GLN A 76 24.76 3.83 -4.54
N SER A 77 24.55 4.62 -3.49
CA SER A 77 25.53 5.56 -2.95
C SER A 77 26.88 4.91 -2.59
N GLU A 78 26.87 3.65 -2.16
CA GLU A 78 28.07 2.87 -1.82
C GLU A 78 28.85 2.39 -3.05
N ARG A 79 28.34 2.62 -4.27
CA ARG A 79 28.88 2.12 -5.52
C ARG A 79 29.38 3.21 -6.48
N ALA A 80 29.50 4.45 -5.98
CA ALA A 80 29.89 5.62 -6.79
C ALA A 80 31.23 5.40 -7.51
N ASP A 81 32.22 4.82 -6.83
CA ASP A 81 33.54 4.51 -7.42
C ASP A 81 33.41 3.53 -8.58
N ARG A 82 32.60 2.49 -8.42
CA ARG A 82 32.33 1.49 -9.47
C ARG A 82 31.66 2.12 -10.69
N HIS A 83 30.71 3.00 -10.49
CA HIS A 83 30.05 3.72 -11.58
C HIS A 83 31.06 4.62 -12.32
N THR A 84 31.97 5.28 -11.60
CA THR A 84 33.02 6.12 -12.17
C THR A 84 34.02 5.28 -13.00
N GLU A 85 34.50 4.15 -12.49
CA GLU A 85 35.34 3.21 -13.23
C GLU A 85 34.71 2.79 -14.58
N VAL A 86 33.40 2.53 -14.59
CA VAL A 86 32.69 2.16 -15.81
C VAL A 86 32.64 3.31 -16.80
N VAL A 87 32.40 4.55 -16.33
CA VAL A 87 32.45 5.75 -17.18
C VAL A 87 33.83 5.91 -17.85
N GLU A 88 34.91 5.77 -17.08
CA GLU A 88 36.28 5.86 -17.59
C GLU A 88 36.55 4.74 -18.60
N SER A 89 36.19 3.52 -18.32
CA SER A 89 36.31 2.41 -19.26
C SER A 89 35.57 2.66 -20.59
N LEU A 90 34.38 3.28 -20.54
CA LEU A 90 33.65 3.65 -21.76
C LEU A 90 34.34 4.76 -22.54
N LEU A 91 34.97 5.73 -21.84
CA LEU A 91 35.79 6.79 -22.49
C LEU A 91 37.02 6.21 -23.17
N ASP A 92 37.78 5.33 -22.51
CA ASP A 92 38.99 4.70 -23.03
C ASP A 92 38.72 3.86 -24.28
N ARG A 93 37.57 3.20 -24.32
CA ARG A 93 37.11 2.41 -25.49
C ARG A 93 36.52 3.27 -26.60
N GLY A 94 36.38 4.58 -26.40
CA GLY A 94 35.70 5.46 -27.34
C GLY A 94 34.20 5.26 -27.47
N ALA A 95 33.60 4.47 -26.56
CA ALA A 95 32.17 4.26 -26.46
C ALA A 95 31.43 5.42 -25.77
N ALA A 96 32.18 6.32 -25.12
CA ALA A 96 31.68 7.56 -24.53
C ALA A 96 32.62 8.74 -24.94
N TYR A 97 32.19 9.96 -24.67
CA TYR A 97 32.96 11.16 -24.95
C TYR A 97 32.59 12.31 -24.00
N ARG A 98 33.53 13.26 -23.83
CA ARG A 98 33.36 14.44 -23.00
C ARG A 98 32.55 15.51 -23.71
N CYS A 99 31.63 16.16 -23.00
CA CYS A 99 30.78 17.22 -23.50
C CYS A 99 30.89 18.45 -22.58
N VAL A 100 31.36 19.55 -23.11
CA VAL A 100 31.59 20.82 -22.40
C VAL A 100 30.47 21.84 -22.61
N CYS A 101 29.34 21.44 -23.23
CA CYS A 101 28.24 22.35 -23.45
C CYS A 101 27.61 22.75 -22.11
N THR A 102 27.36 24.05 -21.96
CA THR A 102 26.56 24.59 -20.84
C THR A 102 25.09 24.22 -20.94
N LYS A 103 24.35 24.41 -19.86
CA LYS A 103 22.88 24.18 -19.86
C LYS A 103 22.19 25.10 -20.86
N ASP A 104 22.61 26.38 -20.94
CA ASP A 104 21.99 27.38 -21.82
C ASP A 104 22.25 27.06 -23.29
N GLU A 105 23.47 26.63 -23.64
CA GLU A 105 23.81 26.18 -25.00
C GLU A 105 22.97 24.94 -25.41
N LEU A 106 22.78 23.97 -24.48
CA LEU A 106 21.98 22.80 -24.74
C LEU A 106 20.50 23.14 -24.92
N GLU A 107 19.94 24.04 -24.11
CA GLU A 107 18.56 24.48 -24.24
C GLU A 107 18.36 25.28 -25.54
N GLY A 108 19.22 26.22 -25.88
CA GLY A 108 19.13 26.95 -27.14
C GLY A 108 19.19 26.03 -28.38
N ARG A 109 20.06 25.00 -28.36
CA ARG A 109 20.10 23.98 -29.44
C ARG A 109 18.85 23.16 -29.52
N ARG A 110 18.31 22.77 -28.36
CA ARG A 110 17.04 22.01 -28.26
C ARG A 110 15.87 22.82 -28.82
N GLU A 111 15.77 24.10 -28.45
CA GLU A 111 14.73 24.98 -28.96
C GLU A 111 14.83 25.20 -30.47
N ALA A 112 16.05 25.37 -30.97
CA ALA A 112 16.33 25.54 -32.41
C ALA A 112 15.94 24.26 -33.20
N ASP A 113 16.27 23.08 -32.68
CA ASP A 113 15.89 21.80 -33.30
C ASP A 113 14.37 21.63 -33.35
N ILE A 114 13.67 21.92 -32.23
CA ILE A 114 12.21 21.86 -32.15
C ILE A 114 11.56 22.87 -33.11
N ALA A 115 12.08 24.10 -33.20
CA ALA A 115 11.62 25.13 -34.14
C ALA A 115 11.78 24.72 -35.61
N ALA A 116 12.80 23.91 -35.89
CA ALA A 116 13.05 23.32 -37.21
C ALA A 116 12.21 22.04 -37.48
N GLY A 117 11.34 21.64 -36.56
CA GLY A 117 10.51 20.42 -36.68
C GLY A 117 11.20 19.13 -36.18
N GLY A 118 12.33 19.25 -35.52
CA GLY A 118 13.03 18.15 -34.88
C GLY A 118 12.41 17.72 -33.54
N LYS A 119 13.02 16.74 -32.88
CA LYS A 119 12.56 16.17 -31.61
C LYS A 119 13.20 16.74 -30.36
N GLY A 120 14.05 17.76 -30.49
CA GLY A 120 14.82 18.34 -29.37
C GLY A 120 15.90 17.40 -28.83
N ILE A 121 16.45 16.53 -29.67
CA ILE A 121 17.50 15.57 -29.32
C ILE A 121 18.87 16.27 -29.40
N TYR A 122 19.78 15.91 -28.48
CA TYR A 122 21.14 16.42 -28.53
C TYR A 122 21.83 16.12 -29.87
N ASP A 123 22.31 17.15 -30.53
CA ASP A 123 22.89 17.12 -31.90
C ASP A 123 24.22 16.37 -32.02
N GLY A 124 24.90 16.16 -30.87
CA GLY A 124 26.23 15.54 -30.86
C GLY A 124 27.37 16.51 -31.12
N CYS A 125 27.19 17.81 -30.90
CA CYS A 125 28.20 18.84 -31.25
C CYS A 125 29.59 18.60 -30.61
N CYS A 126 29.69 17.89 -29.49
CA CYS A 126 30.94 17.50 -28.85
C CYS A 126 31.43 16.10 -29.26
N ARG A 127 30.63 15.32 -29.97
CA ARG A 127 30.87 13.90 -30.24
C ARG A 127 32.20 13.58 -30.89
N ASP A 128 32.64 14.41 -31.84
CA ASP A 128 33.85 14.19 -32.65
C ASP A 128 34.99 15.16 -32.32
N ARG A 129 34.81 15.97 -31.26
CA ARG A 129 35.84 16.96 -30.83
C ARG A 129 37.07 16.34 -30.16
N ARG A 130 37.01 15.06 -29.77
CA ARG A 130 38.08 14.32 -29.09
C ARG A 130 38.66 15.06 -27.88
N LEU A 131 37.77 15.62 -27.05
CA LEU A 131 38.14 16.38 -25.86
C LEU A 131 38.87 15.48 -24.84
N GLY A 132 40.07 15.92 -24.44
CA GLY A 132 40.87 15.26 -23.41
C GLY A 132 40.34 15.54 -21.97
N PRO A 133 40.99 14.94 -20.95
CA PRO A 133 40.61 15.15 -19.54
C PRO A 133 40.75 16.59 -19.09
N ASP A 134 41.68 17.36 -19.71
CA ASP A 134 41.98 18.76 -19.37
C ASP A 134 41.01 19.76 -20.01
N CYS A 135 39.90 19.33 -20.59
CA CYS A 135 38.94 20.21 -21.27
C CYS A 135 38.08 21.08 -20.32
N GLY A 136 38.35 21.05 -19.03
CA GLY A 136 37.57 21.73 -18.00
C GLY A 136 36.31 20.94 -17.55
N PRO A 137 35.37 21.58 -16.83
CA PRO A 137 34.14 20.92 -16.38
C PRO A 137 33.38 20.34 -17.56
N HIS A 138 33.06 19.05 -17.51
CA HIS A 138 32.42 18.37 -18.63
C HIS A 138 31.49 17.25 -18.13
N ALA A 139 30.39 17.04 -18.84
CA ALA A 139 29.58 15.82 -18.70
C ALA A 139 30.15 14.73 -19.61
N VAL A 140 29.95 13.48 -19.27
CA VAL A 140 30.28 12.35 -20.15
C VAL A 140 28.99 11.84 -20.80
N ARG A 141 29.00 11.66 -22.12
CA ARG A 141 27.88 11.16 -22.90
C ARG A 141 28.20 9.83 -23.55
N LEU A 142 27.19 8.95 -23.63
CA LEU A 142 27.29 7.73 -24.40
C LEU A 142 27.35 8.04 -25.89
N ARG A 143 28.26 7.40 -26.61
CA ARG A 143 28.32 7.44 -28.07
C ARG A 143 27.40 6.36 -28.66
N ILE A 144 26.14 6.69 -28.88
CA ILE A 144 25.16 5.75 -29.43
C ILE A 144 25.45 5.50 -30.91
N ASP A 145 25.50 4.23 -31.31
CA ASP A 145 25.41 3.88 -32.74
C ASP A 145 24.02 4.23 -33.25
N ARG A 146 23.90 5.25 -34.09
CA ARG A 146 22.64 5.78 -34.60
C ARG A 146 22.03 4.91 -35.69
N SER A 147 22.72 3.82 -36.09
CA SER A 147 22.21 2.89 -37.09
C SER A 147 21.27 1.82 -36.46
N GLY A 148 20.23 1.48 -37.19
CA GLY A 148 19.34 0.39 -36.81
C GLY A 148 18.35 0.74 -35.70
N ARG A 149 17.86 -0.29 -35.03
CA ARG A 149 16.80 -0.22 -34.02
C ARG A 149 17.18 -0.98 -32.77
N LEU A 150 16.99 -0.37 -31.60
CA LEU A 150 17.07 -1.05 -30.31
C LEU A 150 15.75 -1.78 -30.07
N ARG A 151 15.82 -3.10 -29.93
CA ARG A 151 14.65 -3.97 -29.77
C ARG A 151 14.80 -4.79 -28.50
N TRP A 152 13.67 -5.05 -27.85
CA TRP A 152 13.53 -6.00 -26.75
C TRP A 152 12.16 -6.66 -26.80
N ASP A 153 12.05 -7.84 -26.23
CA ASP A 153 10.79 -8.55 -26.04
C ASP A 153 10.31 -8.33 -24.61
N ASP A 154 9.34 -7.42 -24.45
CA ASP A 154 8.76 -7.12 -23.16
C ASP A 154 7.74 -8.22 -22.78
N ARG A 155 7.92 -8.82 -21.60
CA ARG A 155 7.08 -9.96 -21.20
C ARG A 155 5.62 -9.60 -20.94
N VAL A 156 5.32 -8.29 -20.79
CA VAL A 156 3.95 -7.78 -20.63
C VAL A 156 3.46 -7.08 -21.89
N PHE A 157 4.21 -6.10 -22.40
CA PHE A 157 3.80 -5.31 -23.55
C PHE A 157 4.10 -5.99 -24.91
N GLY A 158 4.93 -7.02 -24.92
CA GLY A 158 5.32 -7.72 -26.15
C GLY A 158 6.47 -7.03 -26.88
N PRO A 159 6.69 -7.36 -28.16
CA PRO A 159 7.80 -6.83 -28.95
C PRO A 159 7.81 -5.30 -28.96
N SER A 160 8.89 -4.72 -28.49
CA SER A 160 9.08 -3.28 -28.32
C SER A 160 10.37 -2.83 -28.99
N GLY A 161 10.50 -1.55 -29.28
CA GLY A 161 11.74 -1.03 -29.87
C GLY A 161 11.65 0.43 -30.27
N GLN A 162 12.82 1.07 -30.39
CA GLN A 162 12.98 2.45 -30.82
C GLN A 162 14.15 2.56 -31.78
N ASP A 163 14.03 3.42 -32.79
CA ASP A 163 15.12 3.67 -33.73
C ASP A 163 16.27 4.38 -33.00
N ALA A 164 17.50 3.90 -33.22
CA ALA A 164 18.66 4.41 -32.50
C ALA A 164 18.93 5.90 -32.81
N SER A 165 18.56 6.36 -33.99
CA SER A 165 18.65 7.79 -34.40
C SER A 165 17.71 8.70 -33.58
N GLU A 166 16.67 8.14 -32.95
CA GLU A 166 15.74 8.88 -32.09
C GLU A 166 16.17 8.92 -30.61
N ILE A 167 17.26 8.24 -30.28
CA ILE A 167 17.85 8.21 -28.94
C ILE A 167 19.09 9.08 -28.98
N GLY A 168 19.04 10.24 -28.35
CA GLY A 168 20.19 11.12 -28.27
C GLY A 168 21.36 10.52 -27.47
N ASP A 169 22.58 11.01 -27.70
CA ASP A 169 23.76 10.68 -26.88
C ASP A 169 23.52 11.17 -25.43
N GLY A 170 22.87 10.33 -24.62
CA GLY A 170 22.48 10.67 -23.26
C GLY A 170 23.70 10.80 -22.33
N ILE A 171 23.54 11.53 -21.25
CA ILE A 171 24.55 11.74 -20.22
C ILE A 171 24.70 10.43 -19.38
N LEU A 172 25.96 10.07 -19.11
CA LEU A 172 26.36 8.98 -18.21
C LEU A 172 26.82 9.52 -16.85
N SER A 173 27.58 10.64 -16.85
CA SER A 173 27.93 11.39 -15.64
C SER A 173 27.78 12.90 -15.86
N ARG A 174 27.43 13.62 -14.81
CA ARG A 174 27.30 15.07 -14.78
C ARG A 174 28.70 15.74 -14.77
N SER A 175 28.73 17.07 -14.91
CA SER A 175 29.98 17.84 -14.90
C SER A 175 30.71 17.87 -13.54
N ASP A 176 30.04 17.47 -12.48
CA ASP A 176 30.62 17.26 -11.16
C ASP A 176 31.16 15.84 -10.96
N GLY A 177 31.11 14.98 -11.99
CA GLY A 177 31.52 13.60 -11.97
C GLY A 177 30.43 12.63 -11.47
N THR A 178 29.28 13.12 -10.98
CA THR A 178 28.21 12.28 -10.44
C THR A 178 27.58 11.43 -11.55
N PRO A 179 27.53 10.08 -11.41
CA PRO A 179 26.85 9.20 -12.34
C PRO A 179 25.34 9.50 -12.38
N VAL A 180 24.73 9.34 -13.55
CA VAL A 180 23.27 9.52 -13.67
C VAL A 180 22.54 8.18 -13.48
N TYR A 181 21.26 8.27 -13.12
CA TYR A 181 20.35 7.14 -12.91
C TYR A 181 20.49 6.00 -13.94
N HIS A 182 20.49 6.33 -15.24
CA HIS A 182 20.53 5.30 -16.28
C HIS A 182 21.80 4.46 -16.26
N LEU A 183 22.96 5.07 -16.02
CA LEU A 183 24.22 4.36 -15.91
C LEU A 183 24.24 3.51 -14.65
N ALA A 184 23.91 4.08 -13.49
CA ALA A 184 23.97 3.40 -12.21
C ALA A 184 23.07 2.15 -12.20
N VAL A 185 21.84 2.27 -12.70
CA VAL A 185 20.90 1.12 -12.78
C VAL A 185 21.46 0.00 -13.67
N VAL A 186 22.01 0.31 -14.84
CA VAL A 186 22.53 -0.72 -15.76
C VAL A 186 23.77 -1.38 -15.17
N VAL A 187 24.72 -0.62 -14.64
CA VAL A 187 25.94 -1.17 -14.02
C VAL A 187 25.58 -2.07 -12.85
N ASP A 188 24.68 -1.62 -11.99
CA ASP A 188 24.28 -2.39 -10.82
C ASP A 188 23.48 -3.66 -11.21
N ASP A 189 22.58 -3.58 -12.19
CA ASP A 189 21.84 -4.74 -12.68
C ASP A 189 22.83 -5.80 -13.26
N LEU A 190 23.86 -5.36 -13.99
CA LEU A 190 24.89 -6.26 -14.53
C LEU A 190 25.78 -6.87 -13.43
N ASP A 191 26.33 -6.04 -12.54
CA ASP A 191 27.22 -6.50 -11.47
C ASP A 191 26.50 -7.42 -10.46
N MET A 192 25.20 -7.16 -10.23
CA MET A 192 24.35 -8.01 -9.36
C MET A 192 23.80 -9.23 -10.11
N GLY A 193 24.07 -9.37 -11.40
CA GLY A 193 23.61 -10.50 -12.21
C GLY A 193 22.09 -10.59 -12.36
N ILE A 194 21.41 -9.42 -12.44
CA ILE A 194 19.97 -9.36 -12.62
C ILE A 194 19.58 -9.93 -13.98
N THR A 195 18.76 -10.96 -13.95
CA THR A 195 18.28 -11.66 -15.16
C THR A 195 16.95 -11.11 -15.67
N HIS A 196 16.12 -10.59 -14.77
CA HIS A 196 14.79 -10.04 -15.09
C HIS A 196 14.59 -8.66 -14.45
N VAL A 197 14.23 -7.69 -15.26
CA VAL A 197 13.89 -6.32 -14.85
C VAL A 197 12.38 -6.16 -14.90
N VAL A 198 11.71 -6.44 -13.78
CA VAL A 198 10.26 -6.20 -13.62
C VAL A 198 10.08 -4.86 -12.92
N ARG A 199 9.41 -3.88 -13.59
CA ARG A 199 9.26 -2.51 -13.09
C ARG A 199 8.02 -1.80 -13.63
N GLY A 200 7.70 -0.62 -13.13
CA GLY A 200 6.57 0.16 -13.62
C GLY A 200 6.71 0.60 -15.09
N ALA A 201 5.59 0.69 -15.81
CA ALA A 201 5.55 1.12 -17.21
C ALA A 201 6.00 2.58 -17.44
N ASP A 202 6.06 3.39 -16.40
CA ASP A 202 6.66 4.74 -16.44
C ASP A 202 8.15 4.71 -16.78
N HIS A 203 8.84 3.57 -16.58
CA HIS A 203 10.21 3.34 -16.99
C HIS A 203 10.36 2.70 -18.39
N HIS A 204 9.27 2.44 -19.10
CA HIS A 204 9.34 1.80 -20.43
C HIS A 204 10.16 2.63 -21.43
N SER A 205 10.00 3.95 -21.41
CA SER A 205 10.78 4.88 -22.26
C SER A 205 12.27 4.96 -21.90
N ASN A 206 12.68 4.48 -20.74
CA ASN A 206 14.09 4.43 -20.32
C ASN A 206 14.84 3.24 -20.94
N THR A 207 14.11 2.20 -21.33
CA THR A 207 14.67 0.93 -21.77
C THR A 207 15.61 1.07 -23.00
N PRO A 208 15.28 1.85 -24.03
CA PRO A 208 16.15 2.00 -25.20
C PRO A 208 17.54 2.54 -24.83
N PHE A 209 17.60 3.58 -23.97
CA PHE A 209 18.89 4.14 -23.56
C PHE A 209 19.68 3.19 -22.66
N GLN A 210 19.01 2.48 -21.76
CA GLN A 210 19.64 1.45 -20.92
C GLN A 210 20.18 0.28 -21.76
N LEU A 211 19.44 -0.15 -22.80
CA LEU A 211 19.94 -1.12 -23.76
C LEU A 211 21.18 -0.64 -24.51
N ALA A 212 21.22 0.66 -24.88
CA ALA A 212 22.39 1.24 -25.51
C ALA A 212 23.62 1.19 -24.59
N ILE A 213 23.45 1.50 -23.29
CA ILE A 213 24.52 1.38 -22.27
C ILE A 213 24.97 -0.09 -22.17
N THR A 214 24.04 -1.02 -22.02
CA THR A 214 24.33 -2.47 -21.90
C THR A 214 25.15 -2.96 -23.09
N ARG A 215 24.76 -2.59 -24.33
CA ARG A 215 25.51 -2.93 -25.53
C ARG A 215 26.92 -2.31 -25.56
N ALA A 216 27.05 -1.04 -25.14
CA ALA A 216 28.35 -0.37 -25.06
C ALA A 216 29.26 -1.03 -24.03
N LEU A 217 28.72 -1.67 -23.01
CA LEU A 217 29.46 -2.48 -22.05
C LEU A 217 29.79 -3.88 -22.57
N GLY A 218 29.24 -4.29 -23.72
CA GLY A 218 29.46 -5.61 -24.30
C GLY A 218 28.71 -6.72 -23.54
N ALA A 219 27.68 -6.37 -22.80
CA ALA A 219 26.91 -7.27 -21.97
C ALA A 219 25.59 -7.69 -22.63
N GLU A 220 25.03 -8.82 -22.15
CA GLU A 220 23.69 -9.26 -22.52
C GLU A 220 22.64 -8.48 -21.72
N ALA A 221 21.56 -8.11 -22.38
CA ALA A 221 20.45 -7.41 -21.74
C ALA A 221 19.61 -8.39 -20.89
N PRO A 222 19.11 -7.95 -19.73
CA PRO A 222 18.15 -8.72 -18.98
C PRO A 222 16.80 -8.83 -19.72
N ILE A 223 15.95 -9.75 -19.29
CA ILE A 223 14.56 -9.84 -19.72
C ILE A 223 13.78 -8.69 -19.09
N TYR A 224 13.06 -7.91 -19.90
CA TYR A 224 12.22 -6.81 -19.40
C TYR A 224 10.76 -7.21 -19.26
N ALA A 225 10.12 -6.70 -18.23
CA ALA A 225 8.68 -6.76 -18.02
C ALA A 225 8.19 -5.44 -17.39
N HIS A 226 7.41 -4.66 -18.12
CA HIS A 226 6.87 -3.41 -17.62
C HIS A 226 5.44 -3.59 -17.13
N LEU A 227 5.20 -3.25 -15.87
CA LEU A 227 3.90 -3.39 -15.22
C LEU A 227 3.03 -2.16 -15.53
N PRO A 228 1.75 -2.32 -15.92
CA PRO A 228 0.88 -1.19 -16.22
C PRO A 228 0.72 -0.27 -15.00
N LEU A 229 0.42 1.01 -15.24
CA LEU A 229 0.20 1.97 -14.16
C LEU A 229 -1.02 1.59 -13.33
N ILE A 230 -0.98 1.91 -12.04
CA ILE A 230 -2.17 1.86 -11.19
C ILE A 230 -2.89 3.20 -11.32
N VAL A 231 -4.19 3.12 -11.60
CA VAL A 231 -5.05 4.28 -11.84
C VAL A 231 -6.23 4.29 -10.88
N ALA A 232 -6.78 5.46 -10.60
CA ALA A 232 -8.03 5.59 -9.86
C ALA A 232 -9.20 4.98 -10.66
N LYS A 233 -10.33 4.72 -10.02
CA LYS A 233 -11.56 4.22 -10.67
C LYS A 233 -12.03 5.11 -11.83
N SER A 234 -11.68 6.40 -11.81
CA SER A 234 -11.93 7.36 -12.90
C SER A 234 -10.96 7.23 -14.10
N GLY A 235 -9.99 6.34 -14.05
CA GLY A 235 -8.90 6.24 -15.04
C GLY A 235 -7.75 7.24 -14.84
N ARG A 236 -7.87 8.18 -13.89
CA ARG A 236 -6.83 9.16 -13.56
C ARG A 236 -5.65 8.49 -12.85
N LYS A 237 -4.43 8.90 -13.19
CA LYS A 237 -3.24 8.48 -12.44
C LYS A 237 -3.40 8.85 -10.95
N LEU A 238 -3.13 7.90 -10.06
CA LEU A 238 -3.13 8.14 -8.61
C LEU A 238 -2.06 9.17 -8.24
N SER A 239 -2.38 10.04 -7.32
CA SER A 239 -1.49 11.11 -6.86
C SER A 239 -1.31 11.05 -5.35
N LYS A 240 -0.06 11.11 -4.88
CA LYS A 240 0.31 11.13 -3.45
C LYS A 240 -0.41 12.21 -2.62
N ARG A 241 -0.90 13.28 -3.27
CA ARG A 241 -1.56 14.42 -2.59
C ARG A 241 -3.07 14.26 -2.42
N LYS A 242 -3.71 13.44 -3.26
CA LYS A 242 -5.18 13.34 -3.33
C LYS A 242 -5.73 11.97 -2.96
N ASP A 243 -4.89 10.95 -3.00
CA ASP A 243 -5.30 9.56 -2.81
C ASP A 243 -4.47 8.96 -1.66
N SER A 244 -5.09 8.19 -0.78
CA SER A 244 -4.36 7.36 0.19
C SER A 244 -3.69 6.23 -0.59
N VAL A 245 -2.36 6.28 -0.72
CA VAL A 245 -1.61 5.36 -1.58
C VAL A 245 -0.34 4.80 -0.91
N SER A 246 -0.09 5.14 0.35
CA SER A 246 1.04 4.61 1.10
C SER A 246 0.66 3.35 1.87
N ILE A 247 1.56 2.39 1.88
CA ILE A 247 1.38 1.13 2.63
C ILE A 247 1.25 1.40 4.13
N GLN A 248 2.00 2.36 4.66
CA GLN A 248 1.93 2.76 6.07
C GLN A 248 0.55 3.28 6.46
N GLN A 249 -0.12 4.03 5.56
CA GLN A 249 -1.47 4.50 5.83
C GLN A 249 -2.47 3.34 5.88
N PHE A 250 -2.41 2.40 4.93
CA PHE A 250 -3.28 1.21 4.97
C PHE A 250 -3.06 0.37 6.23
N LYS A 251 -1.80 0.23 6.68
CA LYS A 251 -1.48 -0.40 7.96
C LYS A 251 -2.11 0.36 9.13
N ALA A 252 -2.00 1.68 9.15
CA ALA A 252 -2.57 2.53 10.19
C ALA A 252 -4.11 2.53 10.19
N ASP A 253 -4.74 2.42 9.01
CA ASP A 253 -6.19 2.28 8.86
C ASP A 253 -6.70 0.88 9.28
N GLY A 254 -5.79 -0.07 9.58
CA GLY A 254 -6.14 -1.39 10.10
C GLY A 254 -6.45 -2.43 9.03
N TYR A 255 -5.87 -2.29 7.84
CA TYR A 255 -5.86 -3.37 6.86
C TYR A 255 -4.88 -4.47 7.27
N LEU A 256 -5.19 -5.70 6.87
CA LEU A 256 -4.34 -6.86 7.09
C LEU A 256 -3.32 -7.03 5.97
N PRO A 257 -2.08 -7.48 6.27
CA PRO A 257 -1.06 -7.65 5.24
C PRO A 257 -1.47 -8.64 4.14
N GLU A 258 -2.14 -9.74 4.46
CA GLU A 258 -2.62 -10.72 3.48
C GLU A 258 -3.71 -10.15 2.57
N ALA A 259 -4.58 -9.29 3.08
CA ALA A 259 -5.57 -8.59 2.25
C ALA A 259 -4.88 -7.63 1.28
N MET A 260 -3.87 -6.92 1.76
CA MET A 260 -3.06 -6.02 0.93
C MET A 260 -2.27 -6.78 -0.13
N GLN A 261 -1.62 -7.90 0.22
CA GLN A 261 -0.91 -8.74 -0.76
C GLN A 261 -1.87 -9.23 -1.86
N ASN A 262 -3.02 -9.76 -1.47
CA ASN A 262 -4.02 -10.25 -2.42
C ASN A 262 -4.54 -9.12 -3.32
N TRP A 263 -4.87 -7.97 -2.74
CA TRP A 263 -5.34 -6.82 -3.51
C TRP A 263 -4.27 -6.31 -4.48
N LEU A 264 -3.02 -6.16 -4.02
CA LEU A 264 -1.90 -5.74 -4.85
C LEU A 264 -1.64 -6.73 -6.00
N ALA A 265 -1.74 -8.04 -5.75
CA ALA A 265 -1.63 -9.06 -6.78
C ALA A 265 -2.70 -8.89 -7.86
N ARG A 266 -3.94 -8.63 -7.47
CA ARG A 266 -5.06 -8.40 -8.40
C ARG A 266 -4.99 -7.07 -9.16
N LEU A 267 -4.09 -6.16 -8.77
CA LEU A 267 -3.85 -4.94 -9.52
C LEU A 267 -3.00 -5.20 -10.79
N GLY A 268 -3.61 -5.85 -11.74
CA GLY A 268 -3.06 -6.10 -13.07
C GLY A 268 -2.64 -7.54 -13.33
N TRP A 269 -2.73 -8.46 -12.38
CA TRP A 269 -2.54 -9.89 -12.57
C TRP A 269 -3.83 -10.67 -12.27
N SER A 270 -4.02 -11.80 -12.94
CA SER A 270 -5.15 -12.70 -12.73
C SER A 270 -4.76 -14.16 -12.94
N HIS A 271 -5.47 -15.06 -12.26
CA HIS A 271 -5.38 -16.50 -12.45
C HIS A 271 -6.80 -17.06 -12.52
N GLY A 272 -7.30 -17.26 -13.74
CA GLY A 272 -8.70 -17.63 -13.97
C GLY A 272 -9.67 -16.64 -13.29
N ASP A 273 -10.71 -17.19 -12.67
CA ASP A 273 -11.75 -16.44 -11.94
C ASP A 273 -11.47 -16.34 -10.44
N GLN A 274 -10.32 -16.82 -9.98
CA GLN A 274 -9.95 -16.78 -8.57
C GLN A 274 -9.71 -15.34 -8.11
N GLU A 275 -10.33 -14.96 -6.98
CA GLU A 275 -10.24 -13.62 -6.41
C GLU A 275 -9.44 -13.58 -5.10
N ILE A 276 -9.44 -14.66 -4.34
CA ILE A 276 -8.81 -14.78 -3.02
C ILE A 276 -7.59 -15.67 -3.15
N PHE A 277 -6.44 -15.14 -2.73
CA PHE A 277 -5.16 -15.82 -2.83
C PHE A 277 -4.36 -15.67 -1.54
N SER A 278 -3.90 -16.77 -0.95
CA SER A 278 -2.84 -16.71 0.04
C SER A 278 -1.50 -16.31 -0.62
N ALA A 279 -0.51 -15.93 0.19
CA ALA A 279 0.84 -15.61 -0.29
C ALA A 279 1.45 -16.79 -1.07
N GLU A 280 1.27 -18.03 -0.57
CA GLU A 280 1.74 -19.26 -1.21
C GLU A 280 1.04 -19.49 -2.55
N GLN A 281 -0.25 -19.21 -2.64
CA GLN A 281 -1.01 -19.32 -3.89
C GLN A 281 -0.57 -18.26 -4.90
N ILE A 282 -0.29 -17.03 -4.45
CA ILE A 282 0.28 -15.99 -5.31
C ILE A 282 1.60 -16.51 -5.89
N VAL A 283 2.52 -16.98 -5.05
CA VAL A 283 3.80 -17.54 -5.50
C VAL A 283 3.60 -18.71 -6.46
N ALA A 284 2.73 -19.66 -6.14
CA ALA A 284 2.53 -20.87 -6.94
C ALA A 284 1.99 -20.57 -8.36
N HIS A 285 1.15 -19.53 -8.51
CA HIS A 285 0.44 -19.24 -9.77
C HIS A 285 0.96 -18.03 -10.52
N PHE A 286 1.81 -17.19 -9.89
CA PHE A 286 2.26 -15.94 -10.51
C PHE A 286 3.03 -16.18 -11.82
N ASP A 287 2.58 -15.56 -12.90
CA ASP A 287 3.25 -15.57 -14.20
C ASP A 287 3.11 -14.22 -14.89
N LEU A 288 4.20 -13.73 -15.49
CA LEU A 288 4.22 -12.46 -16.20
C LEU A 288 3.28 -12.44 -17.43
N SER A 289 3.04 -13.59 -18.03
CA SER A 289 2.10 -13.71 -19.19
C SER A 289 0.65 -13.43 -18.81
N HIS A 290 0.30 -13.53 -17.53
CA HIS A 290 -1.03 -13.22 -17.00
C HIS A 290 -1.14 -11.79 -16.45
N VAL A 291 -0.11 -10.96 -16.66
CA VAL A 291 -0.18 -9.53 -16.35
C VAL A 291 -0.81 -8.78 -17.49
N GLY A 292 -1.89 -8.05 -17.22
CA GLY A 292 -2.60 -7.23 -18.20
C GLY A 292 -1.77 -6.04 -18.68
N ARG A 293 -2.08 -5.52 -19.88
CA ARG A 293 -1.37 -4.37 -20.48
C ARG A 293 -2.00 -3.03 -20.15
N SER A 294 -3.26 -3.00 -19.78
CA SER A 294 -3.99 -1.77 -19.47
C SER A 294 -3.82 -1.37 -18.01
N GLY A 295 -4.05 -0.08 -17.70
CA GLY A 295 -3.97 0.45 -16.35
C GLY A 295 -4.86 -0.34 -15.37
N ALA A 296 -4.29 -0.73 -14.23
CA ALA A 296 -4.99 -1.44 -13.18
C ALA A 296 -5.77 -0.47 -12.29
N GLN A 297 -7.07 -0.65 -12.14
CA GLN A 297 -7.88 0.23 -11.29
C GLN A 297 -7.75 -0.15 -9.82
N ALA A 298 -7.36 0.83 -8.98
CA ALA A 298 -7.36 0.70 -7.53
C ALA A 298 -8.79 0.87 -7.00
N ASP A 299 -9.48 -0.24 -6.73
CA ASP A 299 -10.82 -0.26 -6.12
C ASP A 299 -10.68 -0.56 -4.62
N ILE A 300 -10.89 0.46 -3.79
CA ILE A 300 -10.82 0.34 -2.32
C ILE A 300 -11.98 -0.51 -1.78
N ALA A 301 -13.17 -0.45 -2.38
CA ALA A 301 -14.27 -1.32 -1.96
C ALA A 301 -13.92 -2.81 -2.12
N LYS A 302 -13.12 -3.15 -3.13
CA LYS A 302 -12.60 -4.52 -3.29
C LYS A 302 -11.59 -4.87 -2.20
N LEU A 303 -10.74 -3.91 -1.79
CA LEU A 303 -9.82 -4.11 -0.68
C LEU A 303 -10.57 -4.29 0.64
N ASP A 304 -11.60 -3.48 0.91
CA ASP A 304 -12.46 -3.61 2.11
C ASP A 304 -13.11 -5.00 2.17
N TRP A 305 -13.64 -5.48 1.03
CA TRP A 305 -14.21 -6.81 0.93
C TRP A 305 -13.18 -7.91 1.19
N LEU A 306 -11.98 -7.82 0.63
CA LEU A 306 -10.89 -8.76 0.89
C LEU A 306 -10.49 -8.72 2.37
N ASN A 307 -10.33 -7.54 2.94
CA ASN A 307 -9.93 -7.39 4.34
C ASN A 307 -10.96 -8.00 5.30
N GLN A 308 -12.25 -7.75 5.05
CA GLN A 308 -13.32 -8.37 5.81
C GLN A 308 -13.29 -9.91 5.69
N HIS A 309 -13.01 -10.44 4.50
CA HIS A 309 -12.87 -11.89 4.31
C HIS A 309 -11.75 -12.45 5.20
N TYR A 310 -10.56 -11.87 5.17
CA TYR A 310 -9.43 -12.33 5.99
C TYR A 310 -9.67 -12.13 7.49
N LEU A 311 -10.33 -11.05 7.91
CA LEU A 311 -10.74 -10.87 9.31
C LEU A 311 -11.64 -12.00 9.81
N LYS A 312 -12.57 -12.47 8.99
CA LYS A 312 -13.48 -13.56 9.34
C LYS A 312 -12.77 -14.91 9.51
N GLU A 313 -11.76 -15.17 8.72
CA GLU A 313 -11.03 -16.44 8.73
C GLU A 313 -9.95 -16.53 9.82
N ARG A 314 -9.58 -15.40 10.44
CA ARG A 314 -8.57 -15.41 11.49
C ARG A 314 -9.02 -16.18 12.74
N SER A 315 -8.09 -16.94 13.33
CA SER A 315 -8.29 -17.50 14.68
C SER A 315 -8.47 -16.37 15.71
N ALA A 316 -9.12 -16.66 16.83
CA ALA A 316 -9.30 -15.68 17.92
C ALA A 316 -7.96 -15.10 18.39
N ASP A 317 -6.91 -15.90 18.46
CA ASP A 317 -5.55 -15.46 18.85
C ASP A 317 -4.96 -14.46 17.85
N ALA A 318 -5.01 -14.80 16.56
CA ALA A 318 -4.51 -13.95 15.50
C ALA A 318 -5.33 -12.66 15.33
N LEU A 319 -6.65 -12.74 15.53
CA LEU A 319 -7.52 -11.58 15.49
C LEU A 319 -7.22 -10.62 16.63
N PHE A 320 -7.12 -11.14 17.87
CA PHE A 320 -6.76 -10.31 19.03
C PHE A 320 -5.38 -9.67 18.85
N ALA A 321 -4.37 -10.43 18.45
CA ALA A 321 -3.03 -9.90 18.23
C ALA A 321 -3.02 -8.75 17.20
N ALA A 322 -3.77 -8.88 16.11
CA ALA A 322 -3.89 -7.82 15.10
C ALA A 322 -4.70 -6.62 15.58
N ALA A 323 -5.76 -6.83 16.37
CA ALA A 323 -6.66 -5.78 16.84
C ALA A 323 -6.11 -5.03 18.07
N SER A 324 -5.26 -5.67 18.89
CA SER A 324 -4.78 -5.15 20.18
C SER A 324 -4.28 -3.70 20.12
N PRO A 325 -3.41 -3.27 19.19
CA PRO A 325 -2.94 -1.88 19.14
C PRO A 325 -4.08 -0.86 18.95
N PHE A 326 -5.10 -1.23 18.18
CA PHE A 326 -6.26 -0.37 17.92
C PHE A 326 -7.23 -0.35 19.10
N LEU A 327 -7.40 -1.50 19.77
CA LEU A 327 -8.21 -1.61 21.00
C LEU A 327 -7.58 -0.79 22.12
N ASP A 328 -6.26 -0.88 22.28
CA ASP A 328 -5.51 -0.10 23.29
C ASP A 328 -5.65 1.40 23.05
N ALA A 329 -5.57 1.84 21.80
CA ALA A 329 -5.77 3.24 21.42
C ALA A 329 -7.18 3.73 21.77
N VAL A 330 -8.22 2.92 21.49
CA VAL A 330 -9.62 3.26 21.82
C VAL A 330 -9.87 3.25 23.32
N ALA A 331 -9.27 2.31 24.05
CA ALA A 331 -9.41 2.19 25.50
C ALA A 331 -8.55 3.20 26.28
N GLY A 332 -7.54 3.82 25.65
CA GLY A 332 -6.54 4.68 26.30
C GLY A 332 -5.61 3.93 27.27
N ARG A 333 -5.58 2.61 27.21
CA ARG A 333 -4.77 1.72 28.06
C ARG A 333 -4.62 0.35 27.39
N PRO A 334 -3.62 -0.45 27.80
CA PRO A 334 -3.53 -1.84 27.37
C PRO A 334 -4.79 -2.62 27.72
N VAL A 335 -5.35 -3.33 26.75
CA VAL A 335 -6.55 -4.13 26.92
C VAL A 335 -6.18 -5.58 27.24
N THR A 336 -6.69 -6.07 28.36
CA THR A 336 -6.48 -7.46 28.77
C THR A 336 -7.49 -8.35 28.03
N ARG A 337 -7.00 -9.41 27.38
CA ARG A 337 -7.83 -10.39 26.73
C ARG A 337 -8.59 -11.26 27.73
N ASP A 338 -9.87 -11.40 27.54
CA ASP A 338 -10.73 -12.32 28.27
C ASP A 338 -11.81 -12.90 27.33
N GLY A 339 -12.60 -13.85 27.82
CA GLY A 339 -13.65 -14.49 27.02
C GLY A 339 -14.77 -13.53 26.55
N LYS A 340 -14.97 -12.39 27.23
CA LYS A 340 -15.94 -11.36 26.79
C LYS A 340 -15.40 -10.58 25.61
N LEU A 341 -14.11 -10.25 25.64
CA LEU A 341 -13.45 -9.57 24.53
C LEU A 341 -13.38 -10.48 23.30
N ASP A 342 -13.05 -11.75 23.46
CA ASP A 342 -13.08 -12.71 22.34
C ASP A 342 -14.47 -12.78 21.70
N LYS A 343 -15.51 -12.86 22.53
CA LYS A 343 -16.91 -12.84 22.05
C LYS A 343 -17.24 -11.53 21.33
N LEU A 344 -16.77 -10.39 21.85
CA LEU A 344 -16.98 -9.09 21.23
C LEU A 344 -16.33 -9.02 19.85
N LEU A 345 -15.06 -9.41 19.74
CA LEU A 345 -14.33 -9.40 18.48
C LEU A 345 -14.98 -10.34 17.45
N ASP A 346 -15.45 -11.50 17.89
CA ASP A 346 -16.18 -12.46 17.05
C ASP A 346 -17.48 -11.86 16.48
N LEU A 347 -18.24 -11.16 17.31
CA LEU A 347 -19.45 -10.45 16.88
C LEU A 347 -19.17 -9.29 15.91
N LEU A 348 -17.98 -8.67 15.99
CA LEU A 348 -17.63 -7.49 15.21
C LEU A 348 -16.92 -7.81 13.90
N ARG A 349 -16.22 -8.95 13.77
CA ARG A 349 -15.51 -9.32 12.53
C ARG A 349 -16.43 -9.47 11.32
N GLU A 350 -17.70 -9.84 11.54
CA GLU A 350 -18.71 -9.89 10.50
C GLU A 350 -19.20 -8.51 10.03
N ARG A 351 -18.90 -7.47 10.80
CA ARG A 351 -19.48 -6.13 10.68
C ARG A 351 -18.45 -5.02 10.48
N SER A 352 -17.18 -5.39 10.37
CA SER A 352 -16.09 -4.44 10.24
C SER A 352 -15.23 -4.80 9.03
N ALA A 353 -14.91 -3.81 8.22
CA ALA A 353 -14.01 -3.98 7.10
C ALA A 353 -12.53 -3.77 7.51
N GLN A 354 -12.26 -3.07 8.61
CA GLN A 354 -10.93 -2.67 9.06
C GLN A 354 -10.82 -2.81 10.58
N LEU A 355 -9.59 -2.99 11.09
CA LEU A 355 -9.34 -3.12 12.53
C LEU A 355 -9.62 -1.83 13.30
N VAL A 356 -9.38 -0.65 12.71
CA VAL A 356 -9.77 0.64 13.29
C VAL A 356 -11.28 0.70 13.49
N GLU A 357 -12.06 0.35 12.47
CA GLU A 357 -13.51 0.30 12.55
C GLU A 357 -13.99 -0.71 13.59
N MET A 358 -13.35 -1.88 13.66
CA MET A 358 -13.65 -2.90 14.66
C MET A 358 -13.41 -2.40 16.09
N ALA A 359 -12.27 -1.73 16.32
CA ALA A 359 -11.92 -1.18 17.63
C ALA A 359 -12.89 -0.07 18.07
N GLU A 360 -13.28 0.82 17.15
CA GLU A 360 -14.28 1.84 17.46
C GLU A 360 -15.65 1.22 17.77
N LYS A 361 -16.08 0.21 17.04
CA LYS A 361 -17.29 -0.53 17.34
C LYS A 361 -17.21 -1.31 18.65
N ALA A 362 -16.01 -1.69 19.09
CA ALA A 362 -15.77 -2.35 20.37
C ALA A 362 -15.79 -1.41 21.57
N ARG A 363 -15.70 -0.08 21.36
CA ARG A 363 -15.62 0.95 22.41
C ARG A 363 -16.56 0.71 23.57
N PHE A 364 -17.83 0.37 23.30
CA PHE A 364 -18.83 0.15 24.36
C PHE A 364 -18.46 -0.96 25.34
N GLY A 365 -17.68 -1.95 24.93
CA GLY A 365 -17.18 -3.03 25.78
C GLY A 365 -15.86 -2.70 26.48
N LEU A 366 -15.14 -1.67 26.06
CA LEU A 366 -13.77 -1.35 26.50
C LEU A 366 -13.71 -0.24 27.56
N VAL A 367 -14.56 0.80 27.43
CA VAL A 367 -14.54 1.98 28.29
C VAL A 367 -15.75 2.02 29.22
N ASP A 368 -15.70 2.78 30.28
CA ASP A 368 -16.83 2.91 31.22
C ASP A 368 -17.80 4.01 30.78
N GLU A 369 -17.29 5.12 30.30
CA GLU A 369 -18.08 6.23 29.77
C GLU A 369 -18.08 6.20 28.23
N ILE A 370 -19.24 6.50 27.64
CA ILE A 370 -19.41 6.60 26.20
C ILE A 370 -20.07 7.92 25.83
N GLU A 371 -19.70 8.44 24.69
CA GLU A 371 -20.40 9.56 24.06
C GLU A 371 -21.61 9.04 23.28
N ILE A 372 -22.75 9.64 23.51
CA ILE A 372 -23.99 9.26 22.80
C ILE A 372 -24.15 10.19 21.58
N ASP A 373 -24.26 9.58 20.39
CA ASP A 373 -24.54 10.33 19.16
C ASP A 373 -25.81 11.18 19.28
N PRO A 374 -25.74 12.48 19.08
CA PRO A 374 -26.88 13.38 19.28
C PRO A 374 -28.08 13.04 18.37
N GLY A 375 -27.83 12.56 17.16
CA GLY A 375 -28.87 12.17 16.21
C GLY A 375 -29.58 10.89 16.65
N ALA A 376 -28.81 9.88 17.10
CA ALA A 376 -29.35 8.64 17.66
C ALA A 376 -30.16 8.93 18.95
N ALA A 377 -29.62 9.76 19.82
CA ALA A 377 -30.31 10.19 21.04
C ALA A 377 -31.65 10.91 20.72
N LYS A 378 -31.66 11.85 19.81
CA LYS A 378 -32.88 12.58 19.37
C LYS A 378 -33.93 11.62 18.81
N LYS A 379 -33.53 10.62 18.08
CA LYS A 379 -34.43 9.67 17.42
C LYS A 379 -34.97 8.59 18.36
N HIS A 380 -34.19 8.12 19.32
CA HIS A 380 -34.49 6.92 20.09
C HIS A 380 -34.71 7.16 21.60
N LEU A 381 -34.01 8.12 22.23
CA LEU A 381 -34.18 8.45 23.64
C LEU A 381 -35.30 9.53 23.79
N ARG A 382 -36.56 9.13 23.54
CA ARG A 382 -37.73 10.00 23.55
C ARG A 382 -38.59 9.77 24.80
N PRO A 383 -39.39 10.77 25.26
CA PRO A 383 -40.22 10.64 26.43
C PRO A 383 -41.10 9.39 26.44
N VAL A 384 -41.68 9.00 25.32
CA VAL A 384 -42.52 7.79 25.19
C VAL A 384 -41.79 6.48 25.54
N ALA A 385 -40.48 6.45 25.51
CA ALA A 385 -39.68 5.29 25.86
C ALA A 385 -39.42 5.17 27.37
N LEU A 386 -39.71 6.18 28.20
CA LEU A 386 -39.29 6.23 29.60
C LEU A 386 -39.83 5.07 30.42
N ALA A 387 -41.16 4.90 30.46
CA ALA A 387 -41.78 3.89 31.30
C ALA A 387 -41.29 2.45 30.99
N PRO A 388 -41.29 1.99 29.71
CA PRO A 388 -40.75 0.67 29.41
C PRO A 388 -39.25 0.54 29.66
N PHE A 389 -38.49 1.65 29.55
CA PHE A 389 -37.06 1.70 29.77
C PHE A 389 -36.73 1.53 31.27
N GLU A 390 -37.44 2.23 32.16
CA GLU A 390 -37.32 2.12 33.62
C GLU A 390 -37.73 0.72 34.11
N ALA A 391 -38.86 0.16 33.61
CA ALA A 391 -39.29 -1.17 33.94
C ALA A 391 -38.25 -2.24 33.53
N LEU A 392 -37.56 -2.03 32.40
CA LEU A 392 -36.45 -2.90 32.03
C LEU A 392 -35.24 -2.77 32.97
N ILE A 393 -34.89 -1.59 33.44
CA ILE A 393 -33.80 -1.41 34.40
C ILE A 393 -34.07 -2.22 35.67
N GLU A 394 -35.29 -2.12 36.24
CA GLU A 394 -35.68 -2.90 37.42
C GLU A 394 -35.59 -4.41 37.16
N ALA A 395 -36.10 -4.89 36.01
CA ALA A 395 -36.01 -6.28 35.64
C ALA A 395 -34.55 -6.77 35.49
N LEU A 396 -33.66 -5.96 34.95
CA LEU A 396 -32.27 -6.30 34.77
C LEU A 396 -31.47 -6.27 36.11
N GLU A 397 -31.84 -5.40 37.05
CA GLU A 397 -31.28 -5.36 38.39
C GLU A 397 -31.58 -6.64 39.20
N GLY A 398 -32.74 -7.26 38.98
CA GLY A 398 -33.18 -8.48 39.62
C GLY A 398 -32.67 -9.79 39.01
N LEU A 399 -31.85 -9.75 37.95
CA LEU A 399 -31.37 -10.98 37.29
C LEU A 399 -30.31 -11.71 38.12
N ASP A 400 -30.47 -13.03 38.31
CA ASP A 400 -29.43 -13.86 38.96
C ASP A 400 -28.22 -14.10 38.06
N GLY A 401 -28.40 -14.16 36.76
CA GLY A 401 -27.32 -14.36 35.76
C GLY A 401 -27.34 -13.31 34.67
N TRP A 402 -26.16 -13.04 34.04
CA TRP A 402 -26.00 -12.07 32.97
C TRP A 402 -25.61 -12.78 31.67
N THR A 403 -26.55 -13.45 31.04
CA THR A 403 -26.41 -14.22 29.80
C THR A 403 -27.42 -13.74 28.76
N THR A 404 -27.14 -14.01 27.49
CA THR A 404 -28.08 -13.69 26.39
C THR A 404 -29.49 -14.22 26.68
N ALA A 405 -29.61 -15.43 27.21
CA ALA A 405 -30.93 -16.05 27.52
C ALA A 405 -31.66 -15.33 28.63
N SER A 406 -30.99 -14.97 29.75
CA SER A 406 -31.60 -14.23 30.84
C SER A 406 -31.98 -12.81 30.43
N LEU A 407 -31.14 -12.16 29.64
CA LEU A 407 -31.42 -10.84 29.07
C LEU A 407 -32.62 -10.86 28.13
N GLU A 408 -32.71 -11.84 27.23
CA GLU A 408 -33.85 -12.03 26.34
C GLU A 408 -35.13 -12.20 27.11
N THR A 409 -35.11 -13.04 28.15
CA THR A 409 -36.27 -13.28 29.03
C THR A 409 -36.74 -11.98 29.68
N ALA A 410 -35.83 -11.16 30.23
CA ALA A 410 -36.18 -9.88 30.84
C ALA A 410 -36.80 -8.90 29.83
N PHE A 411 -36.25 -8.79 28.61
CA PHE A 411 -36.84 -7.96 27.56
C PHE A 411 -38.25 -8.42 27.15
N VAL A 412 -38.43 -9.73 26.95
CA VAL A 412 -39.72 -10.28 26.54
C VAL A 412 -40.77 -10.05 27.64
N GLN A 413 -40.45 -10.27 28.92
CA GLN A 413 -41.33 -10.05 30.04
C GLN A 413 -41.69 -8.56 30.19
N THR A 414 -40.70 -7.66 30.09
CA THR A 414 -40.93 -6.22 30.11
C THR A 414 -41.81 -5.77 28.95
N CYS A 415 -41.59 -6.25 27.74
CA CYS A 415 -42.42 -5.91 26.58
C CYS A 415 -43.92 -6.34 26.80
N LYS A 416 -44.14 -7.55 27.36
CA LYS A 416 -45.48 -8.03 27.69
C LYS A 416 -46.15 -7.18 28.78
N ALA A 417 -45.45 -6.90 29.87
CA ALA A 417 -45.95 -6.06 30.96
C ALA A 417 -46.28 -4.62 30.51
N GLN A 418 -45.66 -4.14 29.46
CA GLN A 418 -45.87 -2.80 28.88
C GLN A 418 -46.87 -2.82 27.69
N GLY A 419 -47.85 -3.72 27.72
CA GLY A 419 -48.94 -3.76 26.74
C GLY A 419 -48.50 -4.33 25.38
N ASP A 420 -47.76 -5.42 25.37
CA ASP A 420 -47.23 -6.10 24.18
C ASP A 420 -46.37 -5.16 23.28
N LEU A 421 -45.55 -4.35 23.92
CA LEU A 421 -44.63 -3.43 23.23
C LEU A 421 -43.77 -4.20 22.25
N LYS A 422 -43.66 -3.71 21.00
CA LYS A 422 -42.74 -4.30 20.02
C LYS A 422 -41.29 -4.21 20.51
N LEU A 423 -40.55 -5.31 20.50
CA LEU A 423 -39.16 -5.41 20.97
C LEU A 423 -38.28 -4.27 20.47
N GLY A 424 -38.34 -3.91 19.19
CA GLY A 424 -37.53 -2.83 18.62
C GLY A 424 -37.78 -1.45 19.24
N LYS A 425 -38.99 -1.20 19.84
CA LYS A 425 -39.28 0.05 20.55
C LYS A 425 -38.59 0.15 21.90
N LEU A 426 -38.25 -0.98 22.53
CA LEU A 426 -37.44 -1.07 23.75
C LEU A 426 -35.96 -1.23 23.45
N ALA A 427 -35.61 -2.14 22.53
CA ALA A 427 -34.21 -2.46 22.22
C ALA A 427 -33.42 -1.30 21.62
N GLN A 428 -34.04 -0.43 20.83
CA GLN A 428 -33.32 0.70 20.21
C GLN A 428 -32.91 1.79 21.21
N PRO A 429 -33.77 2.29 22.11
CA PRO A 429 -33.33 3.18 23.18
C PRO A 429 -32.22 2.58 24.04
N VAL A 430 -32.35 1.30 24.42
CA VAL A 430 -31.36 0.56 25.19
C VAL A 430 -30.03 0.51 24.44
N ARG A 431 -30.04 0.18 23.15
CA ARG A 431 -28.86 0.16 22.31
C ARG A 431 -28.13 1.51 22.33
N VAL A 432 -28.86 2.59 22.08
CA VAL A 432 -28.29 3.93 22.07
C VAL A 432 -27.70 4.31 23.42
N ALA A 433 -28.41 4.00 24.52
CA ALA A 433 -27.91 4.29 25.86
C ALA A 433 -26.64 3.49 26.19
N VAL A 434 -26.53 2.23 25.76
CA VAL A 434 -25.40 1.35 26.12
C VAL A 434 -24.22 1.49 25.18
N THR A 435 -24.45 1.73 23.89
CA THR A 435 -23.37 1.77 22.89
C THR A 435 -23.05 3.16 22.34
N GLY A 436 -23.87 4.17 22.67
CA GLY A 436 -23.77 5.52 22.11
C GLY A 436 -24.35 5.65 20.69
N THR A 437 -24.65 4.54 20.01
CA THR A 437 -25.03 4.52 18.58
C THR A 437 -26.33 3.74 18.35
N ALA A 438 -26.94 3.95 17.17
CA ALA A 438 -28.14 3.22 16.77
C ALA A 438 -27.84 1.84 16.16
N ALA A 439 -26.58 1.48 15.99
CA ALA A 439 -26.12 0.21 15.39
C ALA A 439 -25.16 -0.52 16.32
N SER A 440 -25.38 -1.82 16.52
CA SER A 440 -24.50 -2.73 17.28
C SER A 440 -24.78 -4.19 16.84
N PRO A 441 -24.08 -5.19 17.36
CA PRO A 441 -24.52 -6.59 17.33
C PRO A 441 -25.93 -6.77 17.90
N GLY A 442 -26.41 -8.00 18.01
CA GLY A 442 -27.67 -8.30 18.67
C GLY A 442 -27.74 -7.66 20.05
N ILE A 443 -28.93 -7.18 20.47
CA ILE A 443 -29.02 -6.39 21.70
C ILE A 443 -28.59 -7.21 22.92
N TYR A 444 -28.95 -8.46 22.98
CA TYR A 444 -28.64 -9.32 24.12
C TYR A 444 -27.15 -9.62 24.21
N GLU A 445 -26.52 -9.94 23.09
CA GLU A 445 -25.05 -10.12 22.99
C GLU A 445 -24.31 -8.82 23.34
N THR A 446 -24.83 -7.68 22.90
CA THR A 446 -24.26 -6.36 23.23
C THR A 446 -24.25 -6.12 24.73
N LEU A 447 -25.36 -6.39 25.43
CA LEU A 447 -25.47 -6.21 26.88
C LEU A 447 -24.61 -7.23 27.65
N GLU A 448 -24.58 -8.48 27.20
CA GLU A 448 -23.75 -9.53 27.82
C GLU A 448 -22.27 -9.15 27.80
N VAL A 449 -21.78 -8.69 26.65
CA VAL A 449 -20.37 -8.26 26.49
C VAL A 449 -20.08 -6.97 27.25
N ALA A 450 -20.98 -5.97 27.23
CA ALA A 450 -20.83 -4.74 28.01
C ALA A 450 -20.71 -5.02 29.52
N GLY A 451 -21.37 -6.08 29.96
CA GLY A 451 -21.43 -6.48 31.36
C GLY A 451 -22.47 -5.73 32.16
N ARG A 452 -22.85 -6.31 33.28
CA ARG A 452 -23.98 -5.85 34.13
C ARG A 452 -23.79 -4.41 34.62
N GLU A 453 -22.64 -4.13 35.25
CA GLU A 453 -22.36 -2.84 35.87
C GLU A 453 -22.42 -1.67 34.88
N ARG A 454 -21.67 -1.79 33.75
CA ARG A 454 -21.68 -0.77 32.71
C ARG A 454 -23.06 -0.60 32.08
N THR A 455 -23.74 -1.70 31.80
CA THR A 455 -25.08 -1.65 31.23
C THR A 455 -26.03 -0.88 32.13
N LEU A 456 -26.13 -1.24 33.39
CA LEU A 456 -27.04 -0.57 34.33
C LEU A 456 -26.70 0.90 34.56
N ALA A 457 -25.40 1.23 34.69
CA ALA A 457 -24.96 2.62 34.84
C ALA A 457 -25.38 3.47 33.63
N ARG A 458 -25.14 2.97 32.40
CA ARG A 458 -25.49 3.67 31.15
C ARG A 458 -26.99 3.75 30.90
N LEU A 459 -27.75 2.73 31.32
CA LEU A 459 -29.21 2.76 31.23
C LEU A 459 -29.78 3.83 32.20
N ARG A 460 -29.27 3.92 33.41
CA ARG A 460 -29.69 4.98 34.37
C ARG A 460 -29.41 6.37 33.81
N HIS A 461 -28.21 6.59 33.24
CA HIS A 461 -27.90 7.84 32.54
C HIS A 461 -28.84 8.09 31.35
N GLY A 462 -29.11 7.06 30.55
CA GLY A 462 -30.10 7.14 29.44
C GLY A 462 -31.50 7.55 29.91
N ALA A 463 -31.95 7.02 31.04
CA ALA A 463 -33.24 7.40 31.64
C ALA A 463 -33.24 8.89 32.07
N GLU A 464 -32.16 9.38 32.64
CA GLU A 464 -32.00 10.82 32.99
C GLU A 464 -32.12 11.72 31.75
N LEU A 465 -31.48 11.35 30.64
CA LEU A 465 -31.57 12.06 29.38
C LEU A 465 -33.00 12.07 28.81
N ILE A 466 -33.72 10.95 28.92
CA ILE A 466 -35.11 10.90 28.48
C ILE A 466 -36.02 11.76 29.38
N ARG A 467 -35.79 11.78 30.71
CA ARG A 467 -36.55 12.60 31.65
C ARG A 467 -36.29 14.11 31.42
N ALA A 468 -35.01 14.49 31.14
CA ALA A 468 -34.69 15.89 30.82
C ALA A 468 -35.50 16.39 29.62
N ARG A 469 -35.53 15.60 28.56
CA ARG A 469 -36.30 15.93 27.35
C ARG A 469 -37.81 15.98 27.58
N ALA A 470 -38.34 15.11 28.43
CA ALA A 470 -39.76 15.16 28.78
C ALA A 470 -40.20 16.42 29.54
N ARG A 471 -39.25 17.19 30.05
CA ARG A 471 -39.49 18.47 30.72
C ARG A 471 -39.37 19.67 29.79
N GLU A 472 -38.73 19.48 28.64
CA GLU A 472 -38.53 20.54 27.61
C GLU A 472 -39.67 20.53 26.54
N ASP A 473 -40.37 19.37 26.37
CA ASP A 473 -41.56 19.20 25.54
C ASP A 473 -42.85 19.59 26.34
#